data_2cb32fe5b1c82e9f4f94736eb30592a0
#
_entry.id   2cb32fe5b1c82e9f4f94736eb30592a0
#
_cell.length_a   1.000
_cell.length_b   1.000
_cell.length_c   1.000
_cell.angle_alpha   90.00
_cell.angle_beta   90.00
_cell.angle_gamma   90.00
#
_symmetry.space_group_name_H-M   'P 1'
#
loop_
_entity.id
_entity.type
_entity.pdbx_description
1 polymer ?
#
loop_
_entity_poly.entity_id
_entity_poly.type
_entity_poly.pdbx_seq_one_letter_code
_entity_poly.pdbx_strand_id
1 'polypeptide(L)'
;GLNPHCGDKGVIGKEDDEIIRPTIEKIKETGKLVFGPYASDGFFGSKNYTQFDGVLAMYHDQGLAPFKALSFGNGVNFTAGLSKIRTSPDHGTGYDIAGKGIANHESFKEALFASIQIFNNRKELSELEANALKAK
;
A
#
# COMPACT_ATOMS: atom_id res chain seq x y z
N GLY A 1 -8.87 8.93 3.72
CA GLY A 1 -10.30 8.85 4.04
C GLY A 1 -11.05 8.00 3.06
N LEU A 2 -12.25 7.59 3.43
CA LEU A 2 -13.15 6.81 2.56
C LEU A 2 -13.95 7.74 1.64
N ASN A 3 -14.57 8.76 2.24
CA ASN A 3 -15.44 9.68 1.52
C ASN A 3 -14.66 10.85 0.90
N PRO A 4 -15.19 11.50 -0.15
CA PRO A 4 -14.64 12.76 -0.63
C PRO A 4 -14.49 13.76 0.52
N HIS A 5 -13.37 14.49 0.56
CA HIS A 5 -13.05 15.46 1.63
C HIS A 5 -13.15 14.88 3.06
N CYS A 6 -12.93 13.58 3.23
CA CYS A 6 -13.12 12.87 4.51
C CYS A 6 -14.52 13.07 5.11
N GLY A 7 -15.55 13.08 4.26
CA GLY A 7 -16.94 13.18 4.67
C GLY A 7 -17.46 14.58 4.95
N ASP A 8 -16.62 15.62 4.90
CA ASP A 8 -16.99 17.02 5.17
C ASP A 8 -17.90 17.16 6.40
N LYS A 9 -17.41 16.72 7.56
CA LYS A 9 -18.14 16.72 8.85
C LYS A 9 -19.51 16.03 8.79
N GLY A 10 -19.60 14.97 8.01
CA GLY A 10 -20.79 14.15 7.87
C GLY A 10 -21.77 14.61 6.78
N VAL A 11 -21.46 15.68 6.03
CA VAL A 11 -22.30 16.15 4.92
C VAL A 11 -22.28 15.18 3.74
N ILE A 12 -21.11 14.63 3.41
CA ILE A 12 -20.91 13.71 2.27
C ILE A 12 -20.92 12.25 2.73
N GLY A 13 -20.55 11.99 3.99
CA GLY A 13 -20.53 10.67 4.59
C GLY A 13 -20.01 10.76 6.02
N LYS A 14 -20.38 9.80 6.86
CA LYS A 14 -20.06 9.81 8.29
C LYS A 14 -18.94 8.85 8.68
N GLU A 15 -18.57 7.93 7.80
CA GLU A 15 -17.66 6.82 8.09
C GLU A 15 -16.26 7.31 8.48
N ASP A 16 -15.80 8.41 7.91
CA ASP A 16 -14.50 9.00 8.24
C ASP A 16 -14.47 9.52 9.69
N ASP A 17 -15.56 10.12 10.16
CA ASP A 17 -15.65 10.68 11.52
C ASP A 17 -16.08 9.63 12.56
N GLU A 18 -17.00 8.72 12.21
CA GLU A 18 -17.58 7.76 13.15
C GLU A 18 -16.73 6.48 13.28
N ILE A 19 -15.97 6.11 12.24
CA ILE A 19 -15.22 4.83 12.21
C ILE A 19 -13.72 5.06 12.04
N ILE A 20 -13.30 5.76 10.98
CA ILE A 20 -11.89 5.82 10.58
C ILE A 20 -11.07 6.64 11.59
N ARG A 21 -11.51 7.86 11.88
CA ARG A 21 -10.80 8.75 12.82
C ARG A 21 -10.67 8.13 14.21
N PRO A 22 -11.72 7.63 14.85
CA PRO A 22 -11.61 6.97 16.16
C PRO A 22 -10.71 5.73 16.14
N THR A 23 -10.68 4.98 15.01
CA THR A 23 -9.81 3.82 14.85
C THR A 23 -8.33 4.25 14.77
N ILE A 24 -8.02 5.30 14.03
CA ILE A 24 -6.67 5.87 13.96
C ILE A 24 -6.19 6.29 15.35
N GLU A 25 -7.02 6.99 16.13
CA GLU A 25 -6.65 7.41 17.48
C GLU A 25 -6.35 6.22 18.40
N LYS A 26 -7.19 5.18 18.38
CA LYS A 26 -6.93 3.93 19.13
C LYS A 26 -5.61 3.27 18.71
N ILE A 27 -5.25 3.29 17.43
CA ILE A 27 -3.99 2.72 16.97
C ILE A 27 -2.80 3.56 17.47
N LYS A 28 -2.92 4.89 17.45
CA LYS A 28 -1.89 5.80 18.00
C LYS A 28 -1.62 5.54 19.48
N GLU A 29 -2.66 5.26 20.28
CA GLU A 29 -2.52 4.91 21.70
C GLU A 29 -1.64 3.68 21.94
N THR A 30 -1.49 2.80 20.94
CA THR A 30 -0.56 1.65 20.99
C THR A 30 0.89 2.02 20.65
N GLY A 31 1.20 3.30 20.43
CA GLY A 31 2.53 3.80 20.06
C GLY A 31 2.88 3.67 18.58
N LYS A 32 1.92 3.28 17.71
CA LYS A 32 2.15 3.17 16.28
C LYS A 32 2.00 4.52 15.57
N LEU A 33 2.88 4.79 14.62
CA LEU A 33 2.88 6.02 13.83
C LEU A 33 1.89 5.91 12.67
N VAL A 34 0.63 6.23 12.95
CA VAL A 34 -0.47 6.24 11.97
C VAL A 34 -1.07 7.63 11.90
N PHE A 35 -1.29 8.15 10.70
CA PHE A 35 -1.74 9.51 10.46
C PHE A 35 -2.93 9.53 9.50
N GLY A 36 -3.81 10.50 9.64
CA GLY A 36 -5.01 10.67 8.80
C GLY A 36 -6.27 10.84 9.64
N PRO A 37 -7.46 10.65 9.02
CA PRO A 37 -7.66 10.44 7.59
C PRO A 37 -7.31 11.69 6.77
N TYR A 38 -6.84 11.51 5.55
CA TYR A 38 -6.57 12.56 4.58
C TYR A 38 -7.55 12.45 3.40
N ALA A 39 -7.97 13.58 2.85
CA ALA A 39 -8.70 13.61 1.59
C ALA A 39 -7.76 13.16 0.46
N SER A 40 -8.16 12.16 -0.30
CA SER A 40 -7.32 11.46 -1.27
C SER A 40 -6.77 12.41 -2.35
N ASP A 41 -7.61 13.27 -2.88
CA ASP A 41 -7.25 14.26 -3.91
C ASP A 41 -6.15 15.22 -3.44
N GLY A 42 -6.34 15.84 -2.29
CA GLY A 42 -5.33 16.75 -1.69
C GLY A 42 -4.05 16.01 -1.27
N PHE A 43 -4.17 14.79 -0.76
CA PHE A 43 -3.03 14.00 -0.31
C PHE A 43 -2.08 13.64 -1.46
N PHE A 44 -2.60 13.18 -2.57
CA PHE A 44 -1.80 12.87 -3.75
C PHE A 44 -1.43 14.13 -4.55
N GLY A 45 -2.34 15.11 -4.66
CA GLY A 45 -2.11 16.36 -5.39
C GLY A 45 -1.00 17.22 -4.80
N SER A 46 -0.85 17.24 -3.48
CA SER A 46 0.22 17.97 -2.78
C SER A 46 1.51 17.18 -2.60
N LYS A 47 1.59 15.94 -3.09
CA LYS A 47 2.71 15.01 -2.88
C LYS A 47 2.97 14.65 -1.41
N ASN A 48 2.00 14.81 -0.54
CA ASN A 48 2.15 14.47 0.89
C ASN A 48 2.50 12.99 1.10
N TYR A 49 2.12 12.11 0.18
CA TYR A 49 2.46 10.69 0.23
C TYR A 49 3.97 10.43 0.34
N THR A 50 4.84 11.35 -0.11
CA THR A 50 6.30 11.20 -0.04
C THR A 50 6.86 11.31 1.38
N GLN A 51 6.04 11.72 2.36
CA GLN A 51 6.42 11.84 3.76
C GLN A 51 6.15 10.57 4.58
N PHE A 52 5.59 9.53 3.95
CA PHE A 52 5.16 8.31 4.62
C PHE A 52 5.80 7.07 3.99
N ASP A 53 6.06 6.07 4.81
CA ASP A 53 6.58 4.77 4.36
C ASP A 53 5.51 3.92 3.67
N GLY A 54 4.25 4.16 3.97
CA GLY A 54 3.12 3.45 3.38
C GLY A 54 1.83 4.26 3.42
N VAL A 55 0.95 3.97 2.48
CA VAL A 55 -0.36 4.61 2.34
C VAL A 55 -1.44 3.53 2.33
N LEU A 56 -2.39 3.62 3.25
CA LEU A 56 -3.58 2.78 3.27
C LEU A 56 -4.75 3.52 2.62
N ALA A 57 -5.17 3.06 1.46
CA ALA A 57 -6.37 3.57 0.80
C ALA A 57 -7.60 2.78 1.24
N MET A 58 -8.67 3.48 1.62
CA MET A 58 -9.91 2.86 2.08
C MET A 58 -10.81 2.40 0.93
N TYR A 59 -10.61 2.92 -0.26
CA TYR A 59 -11.34 2.55 -1.46
C TYR A 59 -10.36 2.22 -2.58
N HIS A 60 -10.67 1.19 -3.36
CA HIS A 60 -9.81 0.63 -4.39
C HIS A 60 -9.23 1.71 -5.33
N ASP A 61 -10.07 2.54 -5.94
CA ASP A 61 -9.60 3.51 -6.94
C ASP A 61 -8.83 4.69 -6.33
N GLN A 62 -9.08 5.02 -5.06
CA GLN A 62 -8.29 6.03 -4.33
C GLN A 62 -6.82 5.65 -4.20
N GLY A 63 -6.51 4.37 -4.14
CA GLY A 63 -5.15 3.85 -4.12
C GLY A 63 -4.62 3.52 -5.51
N LEU A 64 -5.39 2.75 -6.28
CA LEU A 64 -4.88 2.22 -7.55
C LEU A 64 -4.78 3.25 -8.67
N ALA A 65 -5.68 4.23 -8.75
CA ALA A 65 -5.56 5.26 -9.78
C ALA A 65 -4.26 6.08 -9.65
N PRO A 66 -3.94 6.67 -8.48
CA PRO A 66 -2.67 7.36 -8.31
C PRO A 66 -1.45 6.41 -8.37
N PHE A 67 -1.57 5.19 -7.83
CA PHE A 67 -0.49 4.20 -7.93
C PHE A 67 -0.13 3.88 -9.38
N LYS A 68 -1.09 3.61 -10.24
CA LYS A 68 -0.87 3.36 -11.68
C LYS A 68 -0.23 4.55 -12.38
N ALA A 69 -0.64 5.77 -12.03
CA ALA A 69 -0.08 7.00 -12.59
C ALA A 69 1.37 7.24 -12.13
N LEU A 70 1.73 6.83 -10.91
CA LEU A 70 3.05 7.04 -10.33
C LEU A 70 4.03 5.90 -10.63
N SER A 71 3.56 4.66 -10.72
CA SER A 71 4.41 3.48 -10.91
C SER A 71 4.90 3.29 -12.35
N PHE A 72 4.28 3.96 -13.33
CA PHE A 72 4.65 3.87 -14.74
C PHE A 72 4.82 2.43 -15.27
N GLY A 73 4.01 1.50 -14.77
CA GLY A 73 4.05 0.09 -15.18
C GLY A 73 5.04 -0.79 -14.42
N ASN A 74 5.81 -0.25 -13.48
CA ASN A 74 6.74 -1.01 -12.64
C ASN A 74 6.13 -1.50 -11.32
N GLY A 75 4.80 -1.46 -11.21
CA GLY A 75 4.08 -1.88 -10.03
C GLY A 75 4.16 -3.38 -9.77
N VAL A 76 4.13 -3.74 -8.50
CA VAL A 76 4.10 -5.13 -8.04
C VAL A 76 2.91 -5.32 -7.10
N ASN A 77 2.12 -6.36 -7.34
CA ASN A 77 1.10 -6.79 -6.41
C ASN A 77 1.75 -7.74 -5.37
N PHE A 78 1.74 -7.34 -4.12
CA PHE A 78 2.24 -8.12 -3.00
C PHE A 78 1.13 -8.44 -2.01
N THR A 79 0.98 -9.72 -1.65
CA THR A 79 0.00 -10.14 -0.64
C THR A 79 0.67 -10.13 0.74
N ALA A 80 0.34 -9.14 1.56
CA ALA A 80 0.83 -9.04 2.92
C ALA A 80 0.13 -10.02 3.88
N GLY A 81 0.78 -10.34 5.01
CA GLY A 81 0.21 -11.18 6.07
C GLY A 81 0.32 -12.69 5.85
N LEU A 82 0.87 -13.14 4.74
CA LEU A 82 1.12 -14.57 4.51
C LEU A 82 2.49 -15.01 5.06
N SER A 83 2.58 -16.25 5.54
CA SER A 83 3.85 -16.90 5.90
C SER A 83 4.74 -17.14 4.67
N LYS A 84 4.13 -17.34 3.51
CA LYS A 84 4.82 -17.44 2.22
C LYS A 84 4.79 -16.10 1.49
N ILE A 85 5.78 -15.86 0.64
CA ILE A 85 5.84 -14.65 -0.18
C ILE A 85 5.02 -14.89 -1.44
N ARG A 86 4.09 -13.98 -1.72
CA ARG A 86 3.32 -13.96 -2.94
C ARG A 86 3.42 -12.57 -3.56
N THR A 87 4.07 -12.51 -4.71
CA THR A 87 4.11 -11.35 -5.59
C THR A 87 3.51 -11.71 -6.94
N SER A 88 2.97 -10.75 -7.63
CA SER A 88 2.52 -10.91 -9.02
C SER A 88 2.66 -9.59 -9.78
N PRO A 89 2.71 -9.64 -11.11
CA PRO A 89 2.64 -8.44 -11.94
C PRO A 89 1.40 -7.60 -11.63
N ASP A 90 1.53 -6.31 -11.82
CA ASP A 90 0.49 -5.32 -11.60
C ASP A 90 -0.26 -4.99 -12.90
N HIS A 91 -0.63 -5.99 -13.69
CA HIS A 91 -1.43 -5.83 -14.91
C HIS A 91 -2.63 -6.77 -14.92
N GLY A 92 -3.62 -6.45 -15.76
CA GLY A 92 -4.78 -7.30 -16.00
C GLY A 92 -4.44 -8.55 -16.81
N THR A 93 -5.47 -9.27 -17.22
CA THR A 93 -5.37 -10.56 -17.92
C THR A 93 -4.70 -10.47 -19.30
N GLY A 94 -4.69 -9.28 -19.92
CA GLY A 94 -4.01 -9.07 -21.20
C GLY A 94 -4.59 -9.85 -22.38
N TYR A 95 -5.86 -10.21 -22.34
CA TYR A 95 -6.50 -10.98 -23.42
C TYR A 95 -6.42 -10.32 -24.80
N ASP A 96 -6.43 -8.99 -24.82
CA ASP A 96 -6.32 -8.17 -26.03
C ASP A 96 -4.98 -8.28 -26.73
N ILE A 97 -3.93 -8.64 -26.02
CA ILE A 97 -2.56 -8.80 -26.52
C ILE A 97 -2.08 -10.26 -26.55
N ALA A 98 -2.91 -11.20 -26.11
CA ALA A 98 -2.56 -12.61 -26.07
C ALA A 98 -2.18 -13.14 -27.47
N GLY A 99 -1.07 -13.87 -27.56
CA GLY A 99 -0.56 -14.44 -28.81
C GLY A 99 0.09 -13.43 -29.77
N LYS A 100 0.09 -12.12 -29.47
CA LYS A 100 0.66 -11.09 -30.35
C LYS A 100 2.17 -10.84 -30.15
N GLY A 101 2.76 -11.40 -29.10
CA GLY A 101 4.20 -11.22 -28.82
C GLY A 101 4.61 -9.79 -28.41
N ILE A 102 3.66 -8.95 -28.00
CA ILE A 102 3.88 -7.53 -27.66
C ILE A 102 3.74 -7.23 -26.16
N ALA A 103 3.59 -8.27 -25.33
CA ALA A 103 3.46 -8.09 -23.89
C ALA A 103 4.75 -7.50 -23.27
N ASN A 104 4.60 -6.49 -22.42
CA ASN A 104 5.70 -5.96 -21.65
C ASN A 104 5.98 -6.86 -20.43
N HIS A 105 7.22 -7.32 -20.27
CA HIS A 105 7.64 -8.22 -19.21
C HIS A 105 8.16 -7.50 -17.95
N GLU A 106 8.28 -6.18 -17.95
CA GLU A 106 8.90 -5.41 -16.86
C GLU A 106 8.19 -5.65 -15.52
N SER A 107 6.87 -5.58 -15.47
CA SER A 107 6.13 -5.82 -14.23
C SER A 107 6.31 -7.24 -13.68
N PHE A 108 6.49 -8.25 -14.55
CA PHE A 108 6.80 -9.61 -14.11
C PHE A 108 8.22 -9.69 -13.52
N LYS A 109 9.17 -9.06 -14.17
CA LYS A 109 10.56 -8.96 -13.71
C LYS A 109 10.63 -8.28 -12.34
N GLU A 110 9.93 -7.16 -12.18
CA GLU A 110 9.85 -6.45 -10.89
C GLU A 110 9.21 -7.32 -9.80
N ALA A 111 8.16 -8.08 -10.11
CA ALA A 111 7.54 -8.99 -9.16
C ALA A 111 8.49 -10.11 -8.71
N LEU A 112 9.32 -10.62 -9.60
CA LEU A 112 10.34 -11.61 -9.28
C LEU A 112 11.42 -11.04 -8.35
N PHE A 113 11.98 -9.88 -8.68
CA PHE A 113 12.99 -9.23 -7.83
C PHE A 113 12.42 -8.81 -6.47
N ALA A 114 11.20 -8.29 -6.43
CA ALA A 114 10.53 -7.98 -5.18
C ALA A 114 10.38 -9.21 -4.27
N SER A 115 10.06 -10.39 -4.83
CA SER A 115 9.96 -11.62 -4.04
C SER A 115 11.29 -12.01 -3.39
N ILE A 116 12.39 -11.87 -4.14
CA ILE A 116 13.75 -12.15 -3.64
C ILE A 116 14.13 -11.15 -2.53
N GLN A 117 13.87 -9.88 -2.76
CA GLN A 117 14.16 -8.84 -1.77
C GLN A 117 13.37 -9.05 -0.48
N ILE A 118 12.06 -9.33 -0.57
CA ILE A 118 11.22 -9.60 0.60
C ILE A 118 11.72 -10.85 1.35
N PHE A 119 12.16 -11.88 0.63
CA PHE A 119 12.73 -13.07 1.25
C PHE A 119 13.99 -12.74 2.07
N ASN A 120 14.91 -12.00 1.47
CA ASN A 120 16.15 -11.60 2.13
C ASN A 120 15.88 -10.71 3.34
N ASN A 121 14.99 -9.72 3.21
CA ASN A 121 14.62 -8.82 4.31
C ASN A 121 13.96 -9.58 5.48
N ARG A 122 13.09 -10.56 5.21
CA ARG A 122 12.48 -11.39 6.24
C ARG A 122 13.50 -12.27 6.96
N LYS A 123 14.47 -12.82 6.22
CA LYS A 123 15.56 -13.60 6.79
C LYS A 123 16.42 -12.74 7.72
N GLU A 124 16.86 -11.58 7.24
CA GLU A 124 17.65 -10.63 8.02
C GLU A 124 16.92 -10.17 9.30
N LEU A 125 15.63 -9.81 9.18
CA LEU A 125 14.82 -9.43 10.32
C LEU A 125 14.77 -10.55 11.38
N SER A 126 14.54 -11.78 10.94
CA SER A 126 14.50 -12.95 11.84
C SER A 126 15.84 -13.16 12.56
N GLU A 127 16.96 -12.96 11.86
CA GLU A 127 18.30 -13.05 12.45
C GLU A 127 18.55 -11.92 13.46
N LEU A 128 18.12 -10.70 13.16
CA LEU A 128 18.22 -9.55 14.07
C LEU A 128 17.37 -9.74 15.31
N GLU A 129 16.12 -10.22 15.17
CA GLU A 129 15.25 -10.50 16.30
C GLU A 129 15.78 -11.61 17.20
N ALA A 130 16.35 -12.67 16.61
CA ALA A 130 16.96 -13.77 17.36
C ALA A 130 18.18 -13.30 18.19
N ASN A 131 18.90 -12.27 17.72
CA ASN A 131 20.10 -11.72 18.36
C ASN A 131 19.82 -10.41 19.12
N ALA A 132 18.56 -10.00 19.24
CA ALA A 132 18.21 -8.76 19.92
C ALA A 132 18.63 -8.77 21.40
N LEU A 133 19.20 -7.67 21.87
CA LEU A 133 19.52 -7.49 23.29
C LEU A 133 18.22 -7.47 24.09
N LYS A 134 18.15 -8.33 25.11
CA LYS A 134 17.04 -8.30 26.05
C LYS A 134 17.18 -7.06 26.93
N ALA A 135 16.17 -6.20 26.93
CA ALA A 135 16.10 -5.12 27.90
C ALA A 135 16.12 -5.72 29.32
N LYS A 136 16.97 -5.14 30.19
CA LYS A 136 17.01 -5.51 31.61
C LYS A 136 15.79 -4.95 32.34
#